data_0439e5a6c9328c7ad66fcddd215fa5db
#
_entry.id   0439e5a6c9328c7ad66fcddd215fa5db
#
_cell.length_a   1.000
_cell.length_b   1.000
_cell.length_c   1.000
_cell.angle_alpha   90.00
_cell.angle_beta   90.00
_cell.angle_gamma   90.00
#
_symmetry.space_group_name_H-M   'P 1'
#
loop_
_entity.id
_entity.type
_entity.pdbx_description
1 polymer ?
#
loop_
_entity_poly.entity_id
_entity_poly.type
_entity_poly.pdbx_seq_one_letter_code
_entity_poly.pdbx_strand_id
1 'polypeptide(L)'
;MNTGFNFNENVASMVNSNFSGFSLTHQFNYFVKDLSVSTLQFAHSINDNSLIQSSIDYSGNKNYNEINFQLGYGKKIGEKINGGISLQYHQQQFSDNNYSNFPSATATVYLFAKATDKIHFGCLLDNPTRVKLKNQQNLPSTIIGGISYLPTDKTKIALVAIQQNGNEMSYTVGIEYLFLKEFELRFSYQNKVESLAAGFSLLVKDYRIEFAFRTQQPIGNSSCFSLLIPMK
;
A
#
# COMPACT_ATOMS: atom_id res chain seq x y z
N MET A 1 -0.78 2.14 6.70
CA MET A 1 0.43 1.75 7.46
C MET A 1 0.94 0.47 6.88
N ASN A 2 2.16 0.48 6.30
CA ASN A 2 2.76 -0.73 5.76
C ASN A 2 3.24 -1.62 6.89
N THR A 3 2.45 -2.61 7.26
CA THR A 3 2.84 -3.68 8.20
C THR A 3 3.36 -4.91 7.46
N GLY A 4 4.24 -4.71 6.47
CA GLY A 4 4.63 -5.76 5.55
C GLY A 4 3.71 -5.75 4.32
N PHE A 5 4.02 -6.52 3.30
CA PHE A 5 3.25 -6.58 2.05
C PHE A 5 1.74 -6.57 2.31
N ASN A 6 1.17 -5.38 2.36
CA ASN A 6 -0.27 -5.24 2.39
C ASN A 6 -0.80 -5.74 1.05
N PHE A 7 -1.75 -6.65 1.11
CA PHE A 7 -2.49 -7.15 -0.04
C PHE A 7 -2.92 -6.01 -0.97
N ASN A 8 -3.24 -4.84 -0.39
CA ASN A 8 -3.81 -3.71 -1.11
C ASN A 8 -2.79 -2.88 -1.92
N GLU A 9 -1.49 -3.11 -1.78
CA GLU A 9 -0.48 -2.30 -2.47
C GLU A 9 0.15 -3.00 -3.68
N ASN A 10 0.11 -4.31 -3.73
CA ASN A 10 0.69 -5.08 -4.83
C ASN A 10 -0.41 -5.80 -5.62
N VAL A 11 -0.83 -5.19 -6.73
CA VAL A 11 -1.87 -5.75 -7.60
C VAL A 11 -1.55 -7.17 -8.10
N ALA A 12 -0.27 -7.52 -8.26
CA ALA A 12 0.13 -8.88 -8.64
C ALA A 12 -0.15 -9.91 -7.54
N SER A 13 -0.04 -9.54 -6.26
CA SER A 13 -0.35 -10.44 -5.14
C SER A 13 -1.86 -10.65 -5.00
N MET A 14 -2.67 -9.64 -5.31
CA MET A 14 -4.13 -9.69 -5.20
C MET A 14 -4.78 -10.66 -6.18
N VAL A 15 -4.14 -10.96 -7.31
CA VAL A 15 -4.66 -11.93 -8.32
C VAL A 15 -4.98 -13.29 -7.70
N ASN A 16 -4.26 -13.70 -6.66
CA ASN A 16 -4.49 -14.98 -6.01
C ASN A 16 -5.66 -14.99 -5.01
N SER A 17 -6.20 -13.83 -4.66
CA SER A 17 -7.26 -13.71 -3.64
C SER A 17 -8.67 -13.87 -4.21
N ASN A 18 -8.83 -13.78 -5.54
CA ASN A 18 -10.14 -13.69 -6.20
C ASN A 18 -11.07 -12.66 -5.53
N PHE A 19 -10.48 -11.57 -5.01
CA PHE A 19 -11.21 -10.56 -4.27
C PHE A 19 -11.89 -9.57 -5.22
N SER A 20 -13.17 -9.30 -4.94
CA SER A 20 -13.90 -8.18 -5.53
C SER A 20 -14.56 -7.38 -4.43
N GLY A 21 -14.37 -6.06 -4.44
CA GLY A 21 -14.92 -5.21 -3.38
C GLY A 21 -14.31 -3.82 -3.32
N PHE A 22 -14.71 -3.10 -2.28
CA PHE A 22 -14.23 -1.76 -1.98
C PHE A 22 -13.46 -1.74 -0.67
N SER A 23 -12.55 -0.78 -0.55
CA SER A 23 -11.89 -0.44 0.71
C SER A 23 -11.93 1.07 0.91
N LEU A 24 -12.33 1.47 2.10
CA LEU A 24 -12.26 2.85 2.58
C LEU A 24 -11.20 2.91 3.67
N THR A 25 -10.20 3.76 3.49
CA THR A 25 -9.13 3.95 4.47
C THR A 25 -8.99 5.42 4.81
N HIS A 26 -8.85 5.71 6.09
CA HIS A 26 -8.49 7.03 6.57
C HIS A 26 -7.26 6.93 7.47
N GLN A 27 -6.18 7.60 7.05
CA GLN A 27 -4.93 7.67 7.81
C GLN A 27 -4.76 9.06 8.37
N PHE A 28 -4.63 9.15 9.68
CA PHE A 28 -4.44 10.39 10.42
C PHE A 28 -2.96 10.51 10.79
N ASN A 29 -2.19 11.16 9.93
CA ASN A 29 -0.75 11.29 10.09
C ASN A 29 -0.42 12.33 11.15
N TYR A 30 0.41 11.92 12.13
CA TYR A 30 0.91 12.75 13.23
C TYR A 30 -0.19 13.48 14.03
N PHE A 31 -1.45 12.98 13.94
CA PHE A 31 -2.64 13.65 14.45
C PHE A 31 -2.83 15.10 13.96
N VAL A 32 -2.30 15.39 12.77
CA VAL A 32 -2.49 16.65 12.08
C VAL A 32 -3.52 16.48 10.97
N LYS A 33 -4.64 17.20 11.07
CA LYS A 33 -5.77 17.08 10.14
C LYS A 33 -5.35 17.29 8.68
N ASP A 34 -4.51 18.28 8.43
CA ASP A 34 -4.08 18.67 7.08
C ASP A 34 -3.09 17.65 6.45
N LEU A 35 -2.53 16.74 7.25
CA LEU A 35 -1.69 15.65 6.79
C LEU A 35 -2.41 14.31 6.71
N SER A 36 -3.73 14.29 6.96
CA SER A 36 -4.52 13.05 6.83
C SER A 36 -4.70 12.69 5.36
N VAL A 37 -4.78 11.37 5.12
CA VAL A 37 -5.02 10.81 3.80
C VAL A 37 -6.28 9.95 3.84
N SER A 38 -7.20 10.21 2.93
CA SER A 38 -8.39 9.38 2.71
C SER A 38 -8.26 8.65 1.39
N THR A 39 -8.41 7.33 1.42
CA THR A 39 -8.31 6.46 0.24
C THR A 39 -9.63 5.73 0.03
N LEU A 40 -10.15 5.80 -1.19
CA LEU A 40 -11.16 4.88 -1.71
C LEU A 40 -10.48 3.96 -2.71
N GLN A 41 -10.63 2.65 -2.52
CA GLN A 41 -10.06 1.65 -3.40
C GLN A 41 -11.15 0.68 -3.86
N PHE A 42 -11.05 0.26 -5.10
CA PHE A 42 -11.88 -0.77 -5.73
C PHE A 42 -10.97 -1.83 -6.32
N ALA A 43 -11.33 -3.10 -6.15
CA ALA A 43 -10.68 -4.22 -6.81
C ALA A 43 -11.74 -5.17 -7.35
N HIS A 44 -11.48 -5.76 -8.50
CA HIS A 44 -12.38 -6.70 -9.14
C HIS A 44 -11.60 -7.79 -9.87
N SER A 45 -11.84 -9.05 -9.47
CA SER A 45 -11.32 -10.22 -10.19
C SER A 45 -12.13 -10.42 -11.46
N ILE A 46 -11.50 -10.20 -12.62
CA ILE A 46 -12.13 -10.39 -13.93
C ILE A 46 -12.36 -11.89 -14.16
N ASN A 47 -11.39 -12.69 -13.73
CA ASN A 47 -11.39 -14.15 -13.76
C ASN A 47 -10.34 -14.68 -12.78
N ASP A 48 -10.17 -16.01 -12.68
CA ASP A 48 -9.21 -16.65 -11.77
C ASP A 48 -7.74 -16.29 -12.04
N ASN A 49 -7.45 -15.62 -13.16
CA ASN A 49 -6.09 -15.32 -13.60
C ASN A 49 -5.79 -13.82 -13.71
N SER A 50 -6.78 -12.96 -13.54
CA SER A 50 -6.58 -11.52 -13.72
C SER A 50 -7.51 -10.68 -12.85
N LEU A 51 -7.00 -9.51 -12.44
CA LEU A 51 -7.66 -8.57 -11.55
C LEU A 51 -7.39 -7.14 -12.03
N ILE A 52 -8.39 -6.28 -11.90
CA ILE A 52 -8.24 -4.82 -12.00
C ILE A 52 -8.38 -4.19 -10.62
N GLN A 53 -7.68 -3.09 -10.43
CA GLN A 53 -7.73 -2.29 -9.21
C GLN A 53 -7.75 -0.81 -9.59
N SER A 54 -8.51 -0.01 -8.86
CA SER A 54 -8.43 1.44 -8.93
C SER A 54 -8.41 2.02 -7.53
N SER A 55 -7.74 3.16 -7.35
CA SER A 55 -7.80 3.92 -6.09
C SER A 55 -7.81 5.41 -6.35
N ILE A 56 -8.39 6.15 -5.40
CA ILE A 56 -8.33 7.60 -5.30
C ILE A 56 -7.88 7.92 -3.89
N ASP A 57 -6.78 8.69 -3.78
CA ASP A 57 -6.30 9.24 -2.52
C ASP A 57 -6.52 10.75 -2.52
N TYR A 58 -6.97 11.25 -1.39
CA TYR A 58 -7.09 12.68 -1.13
C TYR A 58 -6.36 13.03 0.16
N SER A 59 -5.53 14.06 0.12
CA SER A 59 -4.84 14.62 1.29
C SER A 59 -4.78 16.14 1.22
N GLY A 60 -4.64 16.79 2.37
CA GLY A 60 -4.51 18.24 2.48
C GLY A 60 -5.77 18.96 2.92
N ASN A 61 -5.83 20.25 2.62
CA ASN A 61 -6.90 21.15 3.00
C ASN A 61 -7.33 22.05 1.83
N LYS A 62 -8.19 23.05 2.10
CA LYS A 62 -8.68 23.97 1.06
C LYS A 62 -7.61 24.84 0.42
N ASN A 63 -6.45 25.08 1.09
CA ASN A 63 -5.38 25.94 0.58
C ASN A 63 -4.37 25.14 -0.27
N TYR A 64 -4.12 23.89 0.12
CA TYR A 64 -3.27 22.96 -0.58
C TYR A 64 -3.84 21.55 -0.45
N ASN A 65 -4.02 20.85 -1.57
CA ASN A 65 -4.43 19.45 -1.57
C ASN A 65 -3.74 18.66 -2.68
N GLU A 66 -3.69 17.36 -2.44
CA GLU A 66 -3.19 16.38 -3.40
C GLU A 66 -4.28 15.35 -3.68
N ILE A 67 -4.46 15.06 -4.97
CA ILE A 67 -5.33 13.99 -5.44
C ILE A 67 -4.47 13.02 -6.25
N ASN A 68 -4.49 11.75 -5.86
CA ASN A 68 -3.83 10.68 -6.60
C ASN A 68 -4.89 9.71 -7.10
N PHE A 69 -4.86 9.41 -8.38
CA PHE A 69 -5.67 8.37 -9.00
C PHE A 69 -4.77 7.26 -9.52
N GLN A 70 -5.10 6.02 -9.23
CA GLN A 70 -4.37 4.84 -9.71
C GLN A 70 -5.31 3.87 -10.40
N LEU A 71 -4.84 3.29 -11.49
CA LEU A 71 -5.47 2.17 -12.19
C LEU A 71 -4.44 1.06 -12.36
N GLY A 72 -4.72 -0.12 -11.84
CA GLY A 72 -3.84 -1.28 -11.84
C GLY A 72 -4.48 -2.49 -12.53
N TYR A 73 -3.63 -3.29 -13.14
CA TYR A 73 -3.96 -4.60 -13.72
C TYR A 73 -2.96 -5.63 -13.26
N GLY A 74 -3.44 -6.74 -12.70
CA GLY A 74 -2.66 -7.89 -12.29
C GLY A 74 -3.05 -9.14 -13.07
N LYS A 75 -2.06 -10.00 -13.37
CA LYS A 75 -2.27 -11.23 -14.12
C LYS A 75 -1.33 -12.34 -13.65
N LYS A 76 -1.84 -13.59 -13.63
CA LYS A 76 -1.00 -14.79 -13.52
C LYS A 76 -0.18 -14.95 -14.80
N ILE A 77 1.15 -14.96 -14.66
CA ILE A 77 2.10 -15.18 -15.76
C ILE A 77 2.46 -16.65 -15.83
N GLY A 78 2.44 -17.33 -14.71
CA GLY A 78 2.71 -18.75 -14.57
C GLY A 78 2.01 -19.33 -13.34
N GLU A 79 2.22 -20.60 -13.06
CA GLU A 79 1.58 -21.28 -11.92
C GLU A 79 1.91 -20.63 -10.55
N LYS A 80 3.14 -20.13 -10.43
CA LYS A 80 3.66 -19.57 -9.17
C LYS A 80 4.02 -18.09 -9.26
N ILE A 81 3.86 -17.46 -10.42
CA ILE A 81 4.31 -16.10 -10.69
C ILE A 81 3.15 -15.26 -11.22
N ASN A 82 2.94 -14.11 -10.61
CA ASN A 82 2.02 -13.09 -11.06
C ASN A 82 2.79 -11.80 -11.37
N GLY A 83 2.38 -11.11 -12.41
CA GLY A 83 2.84 -9.77 -12.74
C GLY A 83 1.73 -8.76 -12.65
N GLY A 84 2.09 -7.50 -12.58
CA GLY A 84 1.14 -6.41 -12.60
C GLY A 84 1.77 -5.09 -13.04
N ILE A 85 0.92 -4.20 -13.47
CA ILE A 85 1.27 -2.82 -13.81
C ILE A 85 0.19 -1.88 -13.29
N SER A 86 0.55 -0.70 -12.83
CA SER A 86 -0.40 0.38 -12.61
C SER A 86 0.07 1.68 -13.24
N LEU A 87 -0.90 2.51 -13.60
CA LEU A 87 -0.71 3.89 -13.98
C LEU A 87 -1.25 4.76 -12.85
N GLN A 88 -0.52 5.81 -12.52
CA GLN A 88 -0.86 6.74 -11.46
C GLN A 88 -0.86 8.15 -12.04
N TYR A 89 -1.89 8.91 -11.68
CA TYR A 89 -2.01 10.33 -11.97
C TYR A 89 -1.99 11.08 -10.65
N HIS A 90 -1.05 12.01 -10.51
CA HIS A 90 -0.87 12.84 -9.34
C HIS A 90 -1.19 14.28 -9.69
N GLN A 91 -1.99 14.93 -8.86
CA GLN A 91 -2.33 16.32 -9.01
C GLN A 91 -2.16 17.05 -7.68
N GLN A 92 -1.31 18.07 -7.67
CA GLN A 92 -1.18 19.03 -6.59
C GLN A 92 -1.95 20.28 -6.95
N GLN A 93 -2.79 20.76 -6.05
CA GLN A 93 -3.63 21.96 -6.23
C GLN A 93 -3.31 22.98 -5.13
N PHE A 94 -3.12 24.21 -5.57
CA PHE A 94 -2.93 25.37 -4.70
C PHE A 94 -4.08 26.33 -4.92
N SER A 95 -4.68 26.86 -3.84
CA SER A 95 -5.74 27.88 -3.94
C SER A 95 -5.23 29.26 -4.29
N ASP A 96 -3.94 29.51 -4.04
CA ASP A 96 -3.29 30.78 -4.40
C ASP A 96 -2.86 30.74 -5.87
N ASN A 97 -3.36 31.69 -6.68
CA ASN A 97 -3.06 31.82 -8.11
C ASN A 97 -1.57 32.08 -8.42
N ASN A 98 -0.76 32.44 -7.43
CA ASN A 98 0.69 32.58 -7.57
C ASN A 98 1.41 31.22 -7.71
N TYR A 99 0.75 30.13 -7.38
CA TYR A 99 1.29 28.78 -7.48
C TYR A 99 0.62 28.02 -8.62
N SER A 100 1.41 27.34 -9.44
CA SER A 100 0.89 26.51 -10.52
C SER A 100 0.49 25.14 -9.99
N ASN A 101 -0.60 24.58 -10.52
CA ASN A 101 -0.97 23.19 -10.32
C ASN A 101 -0.03 22.28 -11.12
N PHE A 102 0.43 21.20 -10.51
CA PHE A 102 1.41 20.28 -11.11
C PHE A 102 0.80 18.90 -11.32
N PRO A 103 0.21 18.62 -12.49
CA PRO A 103 -0.16 17.26 -12.84
C PRO A 103 1.08 16.46 -13.25
N SER A 104 1.12 15.20 -12.84
CA SER A 104 2.13 14.24 -13.26
C SER A 104 1.52 12.85 -13.40
N ALA A 105 2.16 12.01 -14.22
CA ALA A 105 1.76 10.61 -14.38
C ALA A 105 2.99 9.72 -14.22
N THR A 106 2.84 8.63 -13.46
CA THR A 106 3.86 7.62 -13.25
C THR A 106 3.29 6.23 -13.51
N ALA A 107 4.17 5.24 -13.60
CA ALA A 107 3.79 3.84 -13.71
C ALA A 107 4.51 3.04 -12.63
N THR A 108 3.88 1.95 -12.18
CA THR A 108 4.50 0.98 -11.26
C THR A 108 4.41 -0.40 -11.88
N VAL A 109 5.50 -1.16 -11.79
CA VAL A 109 5.55 -2.56 -12.20
C VAL A 109 5.62 -3.42 -10.95
N TYR A 110 4.85 -4.53 -10.93
CA TYR A 110 4.73 -5.43 -9.80
C TYR A 110 5.09 -6.86 -10.19
N LEU A 111 5.73 -7.55 -9.28
CA LEU A 111 5.97 -8.98 -9.35
C LEU A 111 5.60 -9.63 -8.03
N PHE A 112 4.98 -10.80 -8.09
CA PHE A 112 4.71 -11.65 -6.94
C PHE A 112 4.99 -13.10 -7.31
N ALA A 113 5.67 -13.83 -6.41
CA ALA A 113 5.99 -15.24 -6.63
C ALA A 113 5.75 -16.06 -5.36
N LYS A 114 5.07 -17.19 -5.52
CA LYS A 114 4.95 -18.25 -4.51
C LYS A 114 6.05 -19.27 -4.75
N ALA A 115 7.19 -19.14 -4.06
CA ALA A 115 8.27 -20.12 -4.17
C ALA A 115 7.82 -21.49 -3.62
N THR A 116 7.17 -21.46 -2.46
CA THR A 116 6.51 -22.60 -1.82
C THR A 116 5.19 -22.13 -1.21
N ASP A 117 4.40 -23.04 -0.62
CA ASP A 117 3.19 -22.68 0.11
C ASP A 117 3.47 -21.79 1.33
N LYS A 118 4.71 -21.83 1.84
CA LYS A 118 5.14 -21.08 3.04
C LYS A 118 6.01 -19.86 2.74
N ILE A 119 6.60 -19.75 1.54
CA ILE A 119 7.55 -18.68 1.22
C ILE A 119 7.07 -17.95 -0.03
N HIS A 120 6.79 -16.66 0.13
CA HIS A 120 6.36 -15.79 -0.94
C HIS A 120 7.34 -14.62 -1.09
N PHE A 121 7.56 -14.19 -2.32
CA PHE A 121 8.34 -13.02 -2.69
C PHE A 121 7.45 -12.00 -3.35
N GLY A 122 7.74 -10.73 -3.13
CA GLY A 122 7.12 -9.62 -3.84
C GLY A 122 8.15 -8.57 -4.17
N CYS A 123 7.96 -7.92 -5.30
CA CYS A 123 8.78 -6.77 -5.71
C CYS A 123 7.88 -5.78 -6.43
N LEU A 124 8.20 -4.50 -6.28
CA LEU A 124 7.63 -3.44 -7.11
C LEU A 124 8.70 -2.40 -7.44
N LEU A 125 8.54 -1.80 -8.61
CA LEU A 125 9.34 -0.68 -9.07
C LEU A 125 8.39 0.45 -9.45
N ASP A 126 8.35 1.47 -8.60
CA ASP A 126 7.55 2.67 -8.80
C ASP A 126 8.35 3.74 -9.52
N ASN A 127 7.70 4.43 -10.45
CA ASN A 127 8.27 5.49 -11.29
C ASN A 127 9.63 5.09 -11.94
N PRO A 128 9.70 3.99 -12.72
CA PRO A 128 10.94 3.54 -13.36
C PRO A 128 11.54 4.58 -14.32
N THR A 129 10.68 5.41 -14.90
CA THR A 129 11.07 6.43 -15.88
C THR A 129 11.62 7.71 -15.24
N ARG A 130 11.56 7.82 -13.91
CA ARG A 130 12.00 9.00 -13.16
C ARG A 130 11.39 10.30 -13.68
N VAL A 131 10.06 10.30 -13.83
CA VAL A 131 9.32 11.44 -14.33
C VAL A 131 9.70 12.71 -13.56
N LYS A 132 9.90 13.80 -14.31
CA LYS A 132 10.16 15.14 -13.73
C LYS A 132 8.88 15.95 -13.74
N LEU A 133 8.62 16.65 -12.66
CA LEU A 133 7.61 17.71 -12.61
C LEU A 133 8.06 18.91 -13.48
N LYS A 134 7.13 19.72 -13.94
CA LYS A 134 7.42 20.93 -14.75
C LYS A 134 8.39 21.91 -14.05
N ASN A 135 8.44 21.91 -12.71
CA ASN A 135 9.37 22.71 -11.90
C ASN A 135 10.77 22.08 -11.75
N GLN A 136 11.09 21.07 -12.57
CA GLN A 136 12.34 20.28 -12.56
C GLN A 136 12.56 19.41 -11.29
N GLN A 137 11.61 19.34 -10.38
CA GLN A 137 11.66 18.36 -9.30
C GLN A 137 11.47 16.94 -9.86
N ASN A 138 12.39 16.04 -9.51
CA ASN A 138 12.24 14.64 -9.87
C ASN A 138 11.23 13.98 -8.91
N LEU A 139 10.22 13.33 -9.45
CA LEU A 139 9.45 12.38 -8.65
C LEU A 139 10.37 11.21 -8.25
N PRO A 140 10.31 10.78 -6.99
CA PRO A 140 11.16 9.69 -6.53
C PRO A 140 10.86 8.42 -7.31
N SER A 141 11.90 7.66 -7.62
CA SER A 141 11.76 6.28 -8.07
C SER A 141 12.06 5.37 -6.89
N THR A 142 11.16 4.42 -6.62
CA THR A 142 11.23 3.56 -5.43
C THR A 142 11.21 2.09 -5.84
N ILE A 143 12.15 1.33 -5.30
CA ILE A 143 12.16 -0.14 -5.40
C ILE A 143 11.77 -0.67 -4.02
N ILE A 144 10.78 -1.57 -3.99
CA ILE A 144 10.40 -2.31 -2.79
C ILE A 144 10.52 -3.79 -3.10
N GLY A 145 11.25 -4.50 -2.27
CA GLY A 145 11.38 -5.94 -2.33
C GLY A 145 11.08 -6.57 -0.98
N GLY A 146 10.47 -7.75 -0.95
CA GLY A 146 10.16 -8.38 0.31
C GLY A 146 9.96 -9.88 0.19
N ILE A 147 10.13 -10.53 1.33
CA ILE A 147 9.88 -11.94 1.55
C ILE A 147 8.88 -12.10 2.69
N SER A 148 7.95 -13.02 2.55
CA SER A 148 7.08 -13.44 3.64
C SER A 148 7.21 -14.93 3.86
N TYR A 149 7.23 -15.32 5.13
CA TYR A 149 7.28 -16.69 5.61
C TYR A 149 6.05 -17.00 6.46
N LEU A 150 5.35 -18.08 6.11
CA LEU A 150 4.15 -18.59 6.78
C LEU A 150 4.50 -19.88 7.53
N PRO A 151 5.06 -19.80 8.75
CA PRO A 151 5.41 -21.01 9.54
C PRO A 151 4.18 -21.87 9.81
N THR A 152 3.05 -21.25 10.04
CA THR A 152 1.75 -21.89 10.28
C THR A 152 0.65 -21.13 9.52
N ASP A 153 -0.56 -21.69 9.43
CA ASP A 153 -1.73 -21.04 8.84
C ASP A 153 -2.20 -19.79 9.63
N LYS A 154 -1.67 -19.62 10.85
CA LYS A 154 -2.03 -18.50 11.73
C LYS A 154 -0.97 -17.41 11.81
N THR A 155 0.23 -17.68 11.33
CA THR A 155 1.38 -16.78 11.52
C THR A 155 2.01 -16.44 10.20
N LYS A 156 2.22 -15.15 9.94
CA LYS A 156 3.01 -14.66 8.82
C LYS A 156 4.08 -13.71 9.34
N ILE A 157 5.30 -13.91 8.90
CA ILE A 157 6.46 -13.05 9.18
C ILE A 157 6.88 -12.44 7.84
N ALA A 158 7.13 -11.14 7.80
CA ALA A 158 7.56 -10.46 6.60
C ALA A 158 8.79 -9.60 6.84
N LEU A 159 9.69 -9.59 5.87
CA LEU A 159 10.82 -8.66 5.78
C LEU A 159 10.68 -7.90 4.46
N VAL A 160 10.70 -6.58 4.54
CA VAL A 160 10.58 -5.69 3.39
C VAL A 160 11.76 -4.73 3.36
N ALA A 161 12.40 -4.58 2.21
CA ALA A 161 13.43 -3.59 1.94
C ALA A 161 12.87 -2.53 0.99
N ILE A 162 13.11 -1.26 1.29
CA ILE A 162 12.65 -0.11 0.53
C ILE A 162 13.87 0.73 0.16
N GLN A 163 14.08 0.94 -1.13
CA GLN A 163 15.12 1.79 -1.68
C GLN A 163 14.48 2.89 -2.50
N GLN A 164 14.60 4.12 -2.05
CA GLN A 164 14.20 5.31 -2.80
C GLN A 164 15.46 6.04 -3.30
N ASN A 165 15.44 6.55 -4.53
CA ASN A 165 16.58 7.27 -5.08
C ASN A 165 17.07 8.41 -4.17
N GLY A 166 18.38 8.45 -3.92
CA GLY A 166 19.03 9.45 -3.09
C GLY A 166 18.93 9.22 -1.57
N ASN A 167 18.18 8.20 -1.14
CA ASN A 167 18.03 7.84 0.26
C ASN A 167 18.75 6.52 0.59
N GLU A 168 19.09 6.33 1.85
CA GLU A 168 19.55 5.04 2.36
C GLU A 168 18.43 4.02 2.33
N MET A 169 18.79 2.75 2.20
CA MET A 169 17.87 1.63 2.23
C MET A 169 17.21 1.50 3.61
N SER A 170 15.92 1.26 3.63
CA SER A 170 15.12 1.06 4.83
C SER A 170 14.58 -0.37 4.87
N TYR A 171 14.52 -0.96 6.06
CA TYR A 171 14.02 -2.30 6.28
C TYR A 171 12.84 -2.27 7.25
N THR A 172 11.81 -3.06 6.95
CA THR A 172 10.66 -3.26 7.82
C THR A 172 10.53 -4.75 8.10
N VAL A 173 10.43 -5.11 9.37
CA VAL A 173 10.06 -6.46 9.82
C VAL A 173 8.67 -6.40 10.39
N GLY A 174 7.82 -7.35 10.01
CA GLY A 174 6.45 -7.45 10.50
C GLY A 174 6.06 -8.87 10.85
N ILE A 175 5.14 -8.99 11.80
CA ILE A 175 4.48 -10.24 12.16
C ILE A 175 2.98 -10.03 12.18
N GLU A 176 2.25 -10.97 11.60
CA GLU A 176 0.79 -11.07 11.63
C GLU A 176 0.42 -12.38 12.31
N TYR A 177 -0.53 -12.32 13.22
CA TYR A 177 -0.99 -13.48 13.98
C TYR A 177 -2.52 -13.55 14.01
N LEU A 178 -3.07 -14.59 13.43
CA LEU A 178 -4.50 -14.89 13.46
C LEU A 178 -4.87 -15.52 14.80
N PHE A 179 -5.25 -14.68 15.76
CA PHE A 179 -5.60 -15.13 17.11
C PHE A 179 -6.89 -15.96 17.11
N LEU A 180 -7.93 -15.46 16.44
CA LEU A 180 -9.19 -16.14 16.14
C LEU A 180 -9.45 -16.07 14.64
N LYS A 181 -10.39 -16.85 14.11
CA LYS A 181 -10.75 -16.77 12.68
C LYS A 181 -11.18 -15.37 12.24
N GLU A 182 -11.77 -14.63 13.18
CA GLU A 182 -12.29 -13.28 12.96
C GLU A 182 -11.36 -12.18 13.46
N PHE A 183 -10.27 -12.50 14.20
CA PHE A 183 -9.41 -11.51 14.85
C PHE A 183 -7.94 -11.77 14.57
N GLU A 184 -7.28 -10.79 13.97
CA GLU A 184 -5.85 -10.81 13.62
C GLU A 184 -5.13 -9.65 14.27
N LEU A 185 -3.94 -9.90 14.79
CA LEU A 185 -3.01 -8.92 15.34
C LEU A 185 -1.82 -8.74 14.42
N ARG A 186 -1.31 -7.51 14.34
CA ARG A 186 -0.16 -7.14 13.51
C ARG A 186 0.79 -6.25 14.28
N PHE A 187 2.08 -6.52 14.13
CA PHE A 187 3.15 -5.69 14.68
C PHE A 187 4.23 -5.50 13.64
N SER A 188 4.84 -4.32 13.59
CA SER A 188 6.00 -4.08 12.72
C SER A 188 6.96 -3.05 13.29
N TYR A 189 8.22 -3.18 12.86
CA TYR A 189 9.28 -2.24 13.14
C TYR A 189 9.98 -1.86 11.84
N GLN A 190 10.25 -0.57 11.65
CA GLN A 190 11.02 -0.02 10.54
C GLN A 190 12.25 0.72 11.08
N ASN A 191 13.44 0.36 10.57
CA ASN A 191 14.71 0.80 11.13
C ASN A 191 15.02 2.28 10.90
N LYS A 192 14.90 2.78 9.66
CA LYS A 192 15.41 4.11 9.27
C LYS A 192 14.67 5.26 9.96
N VAL A 193 13.39 5.11 10.18
CA VAL A 193 12.53 6.11 10.80
C VAL A 193 12.17 5.75 12.24
N GLU A 194 12.85 4.73 12.81
CA GLU A 194 12.60 4.22 14.17
C GLU A 194 11.11 4.17 14.48
N SER A 195 10.38 3.48 13.60
CA SER A 195 8.93 3.44 13.66
C SER A 195 8.46 2.07 14.14
N LEU A 196 7.64 2.07 15.17
CA LEU A 196 6.89 0.91 15.64
C LEU A 196 5.43 1.06 15.25
N ALA A 197 4.83 0.00 14.74
CA ALA A 197 3.40 -0.03 14.49
C ALA A 197 2.77 -1.29 15.06
N ALA A 198 1.55 -1.12 15.57
CA ALA A 198 0.68 -2.19 16.02
C ALA A 198 -0.71 -1.99 15.44
N GLY A 199 -1.39 -3.08 15.13
CA GLY A 199 -2.75 -3.01 14.58
C GLY A 199 -3.50 -4.31 14.80
N PHE A 200 -4.79 -4.23 14.54
CA PHE A 200 -5.65 -5.41 14.52
C PHE A 200 -6.63 -5.33 13.35
N SER A 201 -7.12 -6.48 12.94
CA SER A 201 -8.26 -6.58 12.04
C SER A 201 -9.34 -7.48 12.63
N LEU A 202 -10.59 -7.10 12.41
CA LEU A 202 -11.78 -7.81 12.86
C LEU A 202 -12.64 -8.12 11.63
N LEU A 203 -12.97 -9.39 11.44
CA LEU A 203 -13.93 -9.84 10.45
C LEU A 203 -15.33 -9.92 11.08
N VAL A 204 -16.25 -9.09 10.61
CA VAL A 204 -17.64 -9.07 11.06
C VAL A 204 -18.54 -9.45 9.89
N LYS A 205 -19.04 -10.67 9.88
CA LYS A 205 -19.67 -11.29 8.70
C LYS A 205 -18.70 -11.30 7.53
N ASP A 206 -19.00 -10.55 6.46
CA ASP A 206 -18.15 -10.42 5.27
C ASP A 206 -17.28 -9.15 5.29
N TYR A 207 -17.49 -8.25 6.25
CA TYR A 207 -16.77 -6.98 6.36
C TYR A 207 -15.51 -7.13 7.20
N ARG A 208 -14.41 -6.53 6.75
CA ARG A 208 -13.18 -6.46 7.55
C ARG A 208 -12.95 -5.03 8.01
N ILE A 209 -12.83 -4.85 9.32
CA ILE A 209 -12.50 -3.59 9.96
C ILE A 209 -11.05 -3.69 10.42
N GLU A 210 -10.25 -2.70 10.07
CA GLU A 210 -8.84 -2.66 10.46
C GLU A 210 -8.52 -1.36 11.19
N PHE A 211 -7.72 -1.48 12.22
CA PHE A 211 -7.15 -0.35 12.94
C PHE A 211 -5.66 -0.56 13.11
N ALA A 212 -4.87 0.51 12.92
CA ALA A 212 -3.45 0.49 13.18
C ALA A 212 -3.01 1.80 13.83
N PHE A 213 -2.02 1.69 14.69
CA PHE A 213 -1.34 2.80 15.33
C PHE A 213 0.14 2.69 15.05
N ARG A 214 0.78 3.82 14.76
CA ARG A 214 2.21 3.92 14.50
C ARG A 214 2.80 5.05 15.32
N THR A 215 3.91 4.78 15.98
CA THR A 215 4.79 5.79 16.57
C THR A 215 6.05 5.91 15.75
N GLN A 216 6.53 7.12 15.53
CA GLN A 216 7.74 7.41 14.76
C GLN A 216 8.50 8.54 15.44
N GLN A 217 9.69 8.24 15.96
CA GLN A 217 10.51 9.24 16.61
C GLN A 217 11.38 9.99 15.58
N PRO A 218 11.60 11.30 15.75
CA PRO A 218 10.97 12.21 16.72
C PRO A 218 9.65 12.84 16.25
N ILE A 219 9.08 12.40 15.12
CA ILE A 219 8.04 13.12 14.36
C ILE A 219 6.67 13.03 15.05
N GLY A 220 6.32 11.85 15.62
CA GLY A 220 5.06 11.69 16.35
C GLY A 220 4.27 10.43 15.99
N ASN A 221 3.01 10.42 16.37
CA ASN A 221 2.11 9.28 16.28
C ASN A 221 1.13 9.43 15.11
N SER A 222 0.72 8.32 14.54
CA SER A 222 -0.28 8.26 13.47
C SER A 222 -1.25 7.11 13.73
N SER A 223 -2.48 7.24 13.26
CA SER A 223 -3.46 6.16 13.28
C SER A 223 -4.04 5.93 11.88
N CYS A 224 -4.53 4.72 11.65
CA CYS A 224 -5.17 4.34 10.40
C CYS A 224 -6.39 3.49 10.71
N PHE A 225 -7.47 3.79 10.03
CA PHE A 225 -8.71 3.00 10.06
C PHE A 225 -9.05 2.58 8.63
N SER A 226 -9.41 1.32 8.44
CA SER A 226 -9.86 0.79 7.15
C SER A 226 -11.11 -0.06 7.30
N LEU A 227 -11.97 0.01 6.28
CA LEU A 227 -13.15 -0.82 6.13
C LEU A 227 -13.12 -1.48 4.76
N LEU A 228 -13.09 -2.81 4.72
CA LEU A 228 -13.19 -3.59 3.49
C LEU A 228 -14.60 -4.14 3.34
N ILE A 229 -15.19 -3.96 2.16
CA ILE A 229 -16.55 -4.32 1.80
C ILE A 229 -16.48 -5.24 0.57
N PRO A 230 -16.68 -6.56 0.73
CA PRO A 230 -16.68 -7.46 -0.42
C PRO A 230 -17.94 -7.25 -1.27
N MET A 231 -17.79 -7.40 -2.57
CA MET A 231 -18.91 -7.53 -3.51
C MET A 231 -19.26 -9.02 -3.65
N LYS A 232 -20.54 -9.32 -3.67
CA LYS A 232 -21.06 -10.66 -3.95
C LYS A 232 -21.19 -10.92 -5.43
#